data_6247f46df3de3d30be2513627f4463aa
#
_entry.id   6247f46df3de3d30be2513627f4463aa
#
_cell.length_a   1.000
_cell.length_b   1.000
_cell.length_c   1.000
_cell.angle_alpha   90.00
_cell.angle_beta   90.00
_cell.angle_gamma   90.00
#
_symmetry.space_group_name_H-M   'P 1'
#
loop_
_entity.id
_entity.type
_entity.pdbx_description
1 polymer ?
#
loop_
_entity_poly.entity_id
_entity_poly.type
_entity_poly.pdbx_seq_one_letter_code
_entity_poly.pdbx_strand_id
1 'polypeptide(L)'
;VTGLKEGLKMTRNEILKEAARIISTERADDYGPADESFKRIAQLWTSYLDVAVSPMDVANMYILSKVQRTLTSPSKDDTWTDICGYAALAGEMMTNEK
;
A
#
# COMPACT_ATOMS: atom_id res chain seq x y z
N VAL A 1 4.58 -13.55 18.54
CA VAL A 1 4.75 -12.75 19.42
C VAL A 1 5.38 -11.44 19.03
N THR A 2 4.70 -10.40 19.39
CA THR A 2 5.02 -9.06 18.93
C THR A 2 6.40 -8.61 19.39
N GLY A 3 6.76 -8.91 20.63
CA GLY A 3 8.03 -8.48 21.18
C GLY A 3 9.22 -9.06 20.42
N LEU A 4 9.04 -10.25 19.87
CA LEU A 4 10.12 -10.84 19.09
C LEU A 4 10.42 -10.01 17.84
N LYS A 5 9.38 -9.50 17.20
CA LYS A 5 9.58 -8.70 15.99
C LYS A 5 10.26 -7.38 16.27
N GLU A 6 9.99 -6.81 17.43
CA GLU A 6 10.57 -5.52 17.76
C GLU A 6 12.07 -5.54 17.83
N GLY A 7 12.65 -6.66 18.26
CA GLY A 7 14.09 -6.77 18.37
C GLY A 7 14.77 -7.27 17.12
N LEU A 8 14.01 -7.62 16.10
CA LEU A 8 14.57 -8.22 14.90
C LEU A 8 14.66 -7.21 13.78
N LYS A 9 15.79 -7.24 13.09
CA LYS A 9 15.97 -6.42 11.90
C LYS A 9 15.46 -7.20 10.70
N MET A 10 14.69 -6.55 9.86
CA MET A 10 14.23 -7.15 8.62
C MET A 10 15.18 -6.80 7.50
N THR A 11 15.58 -7.81 6.72
CA THR A 11 16.36 -7.56 5.52
C THR A 11 15.45 -7.02 4.42
N ARG A 12 16.06 -6.42 3.40
CA ARG A 12 15.31 -5.95 2.24
C ARG A 12 14.47 -7.06 1.62
N ASN A 13 15.03 -8.27 1.54
CA ASN A 13 14.32 -9.40 0.97
C ASN A 13 13.13 -9.82 1.83
N GLU A 14 13.30 -9.77 3.13
CA GLU A 14 12.19 -10.10 4.05
C GLU A 14 11.07 -9.08 3.94
N ILE A 15 11.41 -7.80 3.80
CA ILE A 15 10.41 -6.75 3.62
C ILE A 15 9.63 -6.99 2.32
N LEU A 16 10.33 -7.30 1.24
CA LEU A 16 9.67 -7.54 -0.04
C LEU A 16 8.78 -8.78 0.00
N LYS A 17 9.24 -9.84 0.68
CA LYS A 17 8.45 -11.06 0.83
C LYS A 17 7.20 -10.82 1.64
N GLU A 18 7.32 -10.07 2.71
CA GLU A 18 6.17 -9.78 3.57
C GLU A 18 5.16 -8.92 2.81
N ALA A 19 5.63 -7.92 2.05
CA ALA A 19 4.74 -7.10 1.23
C ALA A 19 3.99 -7.97 0.24
N ALA A 20 4.69 -8.87 -0.44
CA ALA A 20 4.05 -9.78 -1.40
C ALA A 20 2.99 -10.64 -0.74
N ARG A 21 3.29 -11.15 0.45
CA ARG A 21 2.35 -11.99 1.19
C ARG A 21 1.08 -11.23 1.53
N ILE A 22 1.23 -10.02 2.05
CA ILE A 22 0.10 -9.23 2.51
C ILE A 22 -0.83 -8.88 1.35
N ILE A 23 -0.28 -8.40 0.25
CA ILE A 23 -1.12 -7.97 -0.87
C ILE A 23 -1.76 -9.15 -1.60
N SER A 24 -1.18 -10.35 -1.48
CA SER A 24 -1.71 -11.53 -2.17
C SER A 24 -2.75 -12.27 -1.34
N THR A 25 -2.81 -12.03 -0.04
CA THR A 25 -3.73 -12.77 0.84
C THR A 25 -4.62 -11.82 1.61
N GLU A 26 -4.08 -11.18 2.64
CA GLU A 26 -4.89 -10.40 3.59
C GLU A 26 -5.63 -9.26 2.91
N ARG A 27 -4.93 -8.52 2.07
CA ARG A 27 -5.55 -7.36 1.42
C ARG A 27 -6.63 -7.82 0.44
N ALA A 28 -6.39 -8.88 -0.30
CA ALA A 28 -7.37 -9.38 -1.27
C ALA A 28 -8.64 -9.84 -0.57
N ASP A 29 -8.49 -10.48 0.60
CA ASP A 29 -9.64 -10.95 1.36
C ASP A 29 -10.47 -9.79 1.89
N ASP A 30 -9.81 -8.72 2.35
CA ASP A 30 -10.50 -7.60 2.97
C ASP A 30 -11.10 -6.62 1.96
N TYR A 31 -10.41 -6.40 0.85
CA TYR A 31 -10.76 -5.31 -0.07
C TYR A 31 -11.13 -5.77 -1.47
N GLY A 32 -11.00 -7.07 -1.75
CA GLY A 32 -11.21 -7.58 -3.11
C GLY A 32 -10.04 -7.24 -4.01
N PRO A 33 -10.20 -7.42 -5.31
CA PRO A 33 -9.13 -7.09 -6.25
C PRO A 33 -8.70 -5.63 -6.11
N ALA A 34 -7.39 -5.41 -6.10
CA ALA A 34 -6.84 -4.07 -5.83
C ALA A 34 -7.28 -3.05 -6.88
N ASP A 35 -7.31 -3.45 -8.15
CA ASP A 35 -7.70 -2.51 -9.21
C ASP A 35 -9.15 -2.04 -9.03
N GLU A 36 -10.05 -2.93 -8.64
CA GLU A 36 -11.44 -2.55 -8.41
C GLU A 36 -11.58 -1.66 -7.19
N SER A 37 -10.85 -1.99 -6.13
CA SER A 37 -10.88 -1.19 -4.90
C SER A 37 -10.38 0.22 -5.16
N PHE A 38 -9.25 0.35 -5.84
CA PHE A 38 -8.68 1.66 -6.12
C PHE A 38 -9.58 2.48 -7.03
N LYS A 39 -10.25 1.83 -7.99
CA LYS A 39 -11.20 2.53 -8.86
C LYS A 39 -12.38 3.07 -8.08
N ARG A 40 -12.92 2.27 -7.16
CA ARG A 40 -14.05 2.71 -6.33
C ARG A 40 -13.66 3.88 -5.44
N ILE A 41 -12.48 3.79 -4.82
CA ILE A 41 -11.99 4.88 -3.97
C ILE A 41 -11.81 6.15 -4.79
N ALA A 42 -11.24 6.01 -5.98
CA ALA A 42 -11.03 7.15 -6.88
C ALA A 42 -12.35 7.84 -7.21
N GLN A 43 -13.39 7.05 -7.47
CA GLN A 43 -14.71 7.60 -7.77
C GLN A 43 -15.29 8.33 -6.57
N LEU A 44 -15.17 7.75 -5.39
CA LEU A 44 -15.69 8.37 -4.17
C LEU A 44 -14.95 9.66 -3.86
N TRP A 45 -13.63 9.66 -4.00
CA TRP A 45 -12.84 10.86 -3.73
C TRP A 45 -13.10 11.94 -4.78
N THR A 46 -13.30 11.54 -6.04
CA THR A 46 -13.66 12.49 -7.10
C THR A 46 -14.98 13.17 -6.76
N SER A 47 -15.96 12.40 -6.32
CA SER A 47 -17.26 12.96 -5.91
C SER A 47 -17.14 13.91 -4.74
N TYR A 48 -16.40 13.48 -3.73
CA TYR A 48 -16.30 14.26 -2.51
C TYR A 48 -15.54 15.57 -2.72
N LEU A 49 -14.44 15.50 -3.47
CA LEU A 49 -13.56 16.66 -3.68
C LEU A 49 -13.98 17.52 -4.88
N ASP A 50 -14.81 16.97 -5.74
CA ASP A 50 -15.21 17.63 -6.99
C ASP A 50 -13.99 17.93 -7.86
N VAL A 51 -13.02 17.01 -7.85
CA VAL A 51 -11.79 17.07 -8.65
C VAL A 51 -11.51 15.68 -9.15
N ALA A 52 -11.09 15.53 -10.39
CA ALA A 52 -10.79 14.21 -10.94
C ALA A 52 -9.65 13.55 -10.16
N VAL A 53 -9.93 12.37 -9.60
CA VAL A 53 -8.96 11.56 -8.89
C VAL A 53 -8.88 10.21 -9.59
N SER A 54 -7.68 9.81 -9.98
CA SER A 54 -7.47 8.53 -10.68
C SER A 54 -7.09 7.43 -9.69
N PRO A 55 -7.19 6.15 -10.08
CA PRO A 55 -6.67 5.07 -9.24
C PRO A 55 -5.19 5.23 -8.91
N MET A 56 -4.39 5.77 -9.84
CA MET A 56 -2.98 6.04 -9.56
C MET A 56 -2.83 7.10 -8.46
N ASP A 57 -3.68 8.12 -8.49
CA ASP A 57 -3.66 9.13 -7.43
C ASP A 57 -3.94 8.49 -6.07
N VAL A 58 -4.91 7.57 -6.02
CA VAL A 58 -5.24 6.87 -4.78
C VAL A 58 -4.02 6.12 -4.26
N ALA A 59 -3.35 5.37 -5.13
CA ALA A 59 -2.16 4.61 -4.73
C ALA A 59 -1.06 5.54 -4.22
N ASN A 60 -0.82 6.64 -4.93
CA ASN A 60 0.20 7.60 -4.53
C ASN A 60 -0.13 8.25 -3.19
N MET A 61 -1.40 8.57 -2.97
CA MET A 61 -1.81 9.18 -1.70
C MET A 61 -1.63 8.21 -0.54
N TYR A 62 -1.92 6.93 -0.75
CA TYR A 62 -1.65 5.93 0.28
C TYR A 62 -0.16 5.84 0.59
N ILE A 63 0.68 5.84 -0.46
CA ILE A 63 2.14 5.81 -0.26
C ILE A 63 2.60 7.04 0.53
N LEU A 64 2.11 8.21 0.14
CA LEU A 64 2.47 9.44 0.83
C LEU A 64 2.03 9.44 2.28
N SER A 65 0.86 8.88 2.56
CA SER A 65 0.38 8.73 3.92
C SER A 65 1.35 7.88 4.75
N LYS A 66 1.92 6.84 4.16
CA LYS A 66 2.91 6.01 4.85
C LYS A 66 4.25 6.72 4.97
N VAL A 67 4.63 7.48 3.95
CA VAL A 67 5.86 8.27 4.02
C VAL A 67 5.82 9.22 5.21
N GLN A 68 4.68 9.85 5.45
CA GLN A 68 4.52 10.76 6.58
C GLN A 68 4.86 10.07 7.91
N ARG A 69 4.51 8.78 8.06
CA ARG A 69 4.79 8.05 9.29
C ARG A 69 6.29 7.88 9.54
N THR A 70 7.10 7.91 8.50
CA THR A 70 8.55 7.78 8.67
C THR A 70 9.17 8.99 9.35
N LEU A 71 8.47 10.12 9.35
CA LEU A 71 8.99 11.33 10.00
C LEU A 71 8.95 11.23 11.53
N THR A 72 8.00 10.47 12.05
CA THR A 72 7.86 10.32 13.50
C THR A 72 8.27 8.94 14.00
N SER A 73 8.11 7.92 13.17
CA SER A 73 8.39 6.53 13.58
C SER A 73 9.11 5.78 12.45
N PRO A 74 10.35 6.18 12.14
CA PRO A 74 11.05 5.63 10.97
C PRO A 74 11.37 4.15 11.07
N SER A 75 11.37 3.59 12.26
CA SER A 75 11.67 2.17 12.43
C SER A 75 10.45 1.31 12.65
N LYS A 76 9.25 1.86 12.49
CA LYS A 76 8.03 1.08 12.60
C LYS A 76 8.04 -0.01 11.52
N ASP A 77 7.86 -1.25 11.93
CA ASP A 77 8.18 -2.40 11.07
C ASP A 77 7.28 -2.52 9.85
N ASP A 78 6.01 -2.08 9.94
CA ASP A 78 5.09 -2.28 8.82
C ASP A 78 5.05 -1.12 7.82
N THR A 79 5.62 0.03 8.14
CA THR A 79 5.51 1.20 7.28
C THR A 79 6.19 0.99 5.93
N TRP A 80 7.44 0.53 5.96
CA TRP A 80 8.20 0.30 4.72
C TRP A 80 7.61 -0.86 3.93
N THR A 81 7.12 -1.88 4.62
CA THR A 81 6.43 -3.00 3.99
C THR A 81 5.18 -2.52 3.27
N ASP A 82 4.40 -1.65 3.90
CA ASP A 82 3.19 -1.11 3.29
C ASP A 82 3.49 -0.28 2.06
N ILE A 83 4.56 0.52 2.10
CA ILE A 83 4.96 1.31 0.94
C ILE A 83 5.29 0.39 -0.23
N CYS A 84 6.03 -0.68 0.04
CA CYS A 84 6.36 -1.67 -0.99
C CYS A 84 5.10 -2.30 -1.57
N GLY A 85 4.14 -2.64 -0.72
CA GLY A 85 2.90 -3.25 -1.16
C GLY A 85 2.09 -2.33 -2.08
N TYR A 86 1.90 -1.09 -1.67
CA TYR A 86 1.17 -0.13 -2.50
C TYR A 86 1.89 0.13 -3.82
N ALA A 87 3.22 0.21 -3.78
CA ALA A 87 4.00 0.42 -5.00
C ALA A 87 3.83 -0.74 -5.97
N ALA A 88 3.85 -1.97 -5.46
CA ALA A 88 3.69 -3.15 -6.29
C ALA A 88 2.29 -3.19 -6.93
N LEU A 89 1.26 -2.90 -6.13
CA LEU A 89 -0.12 -2.88 -6.63
C LEU A 89 -0.29 -1.80 -7.70
N ALA A 90 0.25 -0.62 -7.46
CA ALA A 90 0.16 0.48 -8.41
C ALA A 90 0.89 0.14 -9.71
N GLY A 91 2.09 -0.44 -9.58
CA GLY A 91 2.86 -0.84 -10.74
C GLY A 91 2.13 -1.85 -11.59
N GLU A 92 1.52 -2.83 -10.96
CA GLU A 92 0.74 -3.84 -11.67
C GLU A 92 -0.43 -3.23 -12.41
N MET A 93 -1.19 -2.36 -11.74
CA MET A 93 -2.32 -1.69 -12.37
C MET A 93 -1.89 -0.90 -13.60
N MET A 94 -0.82 -0.11 -13.46
CA MET A 94 -0.40 0.80 -14.51
C MET A 94 0.19 0.06 -15.70
N THR A 95 0.92 -1.02 -15.46
CA THR A 95 1.56 -1.76 -16.55
C THR A 95 0.59 -2.66 -17.29
N ASN A 96 -0.51 -3.05 -16.65
CA ASN A 96 -1.53 -3.89 -17.29
C ASN A 96 -2.64 -3.09 -17.96
N GLU A 97 -2.63 -1.80 -17.80
CA GLU A 97 -3.62 -0.93 -18.42
C GLU A 97 -3.26 -0.71 -19.88
N LYS A 98 -4.24 -0.89 -20.77
CA LYS A 98 -4.03 -0.73 -22.20
C LYS A 98 -4.89 0.39 -22.76
#